data_ad396f0d78f1a3381da60fed11d97ec9
#
_entry.id   ad396f0d78f1a3381da60fed11d97ec9
#
_cell.length_a   1.000
_cell.length_b   1.000
_cell.length_c   1.000
_cell.angle_alpha   90.00
_cell.angle_beta   90.00
_cell.angle_gamma   90.00
#
_symmetry.space_group_name_H-M   'P 1'
#
loop_
_entity.id
_entity.type
_entity.pdbx_description
1 polymer ?
#
loop_
_entity_poly.entity_id
_entity_poly.type
_entity_poly.pdbx_seq_one_letter_code
_entity_poly.pdbx_strand_id
1 'polypeptide(L)'
;VIDIRNMWKDGEGTRQLGDYENVVYDYRGRVYCVCMETGTKREMCAGGFEKDRGKHGTLRKLCPARQYGIKCKYMERCKVRGGIRIDISEDRRIFTPIDRGSYKWERIYRKRSSVERVNSRLDESFGFEKHYIRGIKKMRVRCGVALCVMLAMAVGRIKEKQAEKMRSLIKSA
;
A
#
# COMPACT_ATOMS: atom_id res chain seq x y z
N VAL A 1 -1.77 8.30 3.08
CA VAL A 1 -0.79 7.27 2.62
C VAL A 1 0.57 7.71 3.09
N ILE A 2 1.25 6.89 3.91
CA ILE A 2 2.56 7.21 4.47
C ILE A 2 3.61 6.83 3.42
N ASP A 3 4.55 7.75 3.15
CA ASP A 3 5.67 7.47 2.25
C ASP A 3 6.56 6.38 2.87
N ILE A 4 6.64 5.25 2.20
CA ILE A 4 7.39 4.08 2.65
C ILE A 4 8.89 4.37 2.73
N ARG A 5 9.40 5.29 1.90
CA ARG A 5 10.84 5.60 1.80
C ARG A 5 11.45 6.21 3.07
N ASN A 6 10.62 6.77 3.95
CA ASN A 6 11.08 7.47 5.15
C ASN A 6 10.84 6.71 6.46
N MET A 7 10.43 5.43 6.40
CA MET A 7 10.00 4.73 7.61
C MET A 7 11.15 4.21 8.48
N TRP A 8 12.22 3.76 7.88
CA TRP A 8 13.36 3.22 8.61
C TRP A 8 14.65 3.93 8.16
N LYS A 9 15.17 4.76 9.06
CA LYS A 9 16.38 5.55 8.84
C LYS A 9 17.65 4.89 9.40
N ASP A 10 17.46 3.75 10.09
CA ASP A 10 18.52 3.00 10.77
C ASP A 10 19.33 2.10 9.83
N GLY A 11 18.94 2.00 8.56
CA GLY A 11 19.59 1.14 7.56
C GLY A 11 19.24 -0.34 7.69
N GLU A 12 18.46 -0.73 8.70
CA GLU A 12 18.05 -2.12 8.88
C GLU A 12 17.03 -2.56 7.82
N GLY A 13 17.30 -3.68 7.18
CA GLY A 13 16.42 -4.25 6.16
C GLY A 13 15.20 -4.98 6.70
N THR A 14 15.25 -5.47 7.96
CA THR A 14 14.17 -6.20 8.62
C THR A 14 14.18 -6.00 10.12
N ARG A 15 13.01 -6.12 10.75
CA ARG A 15 12.82 -6.07 12.20
C ARG A 15 12.16 -7.34 12.70
N GLN A 16 12.49 -7.74 13.92
CA GLN A 16 11.84 -8.87 14.57
C GLN A 16 10.38 -8.53 14.88
N LEU A 17 9.49 -9.51 14.75
CA LEU A 17 8.08 -9.34 15.02
C LEU A 17 7.72 -9.83 16.41
N GLY A 18 7.45 -8.91 17.33
CA GLY A 18 7.05 -9.22 18.70
C GLY A 18 7.97 -10.25 19.35
N ASP A 19 7.41 -11.24 20.05
CA ASP A 19 8.16 -12.29 20.74
C ASP A 19 8.55 -13.49 19.85
N TYR A 20 8.34 -13.40 18.54
CA TYR A 20 8.70 -14.48 17.62
C TYR A 20 10.18 -14.38 17.21
N GLU A 21 11.04 -15.21 17.77
CA GLU A 21 12.49 -15.24 17.48
C GLU A 21 12.81 -15.50 16.01
N ASN A 22 11.95 -16.25 15.33
CA ASN A 22 12.16 -16.68 13.93
C ASN A 22 11.23 -16.00 12.92
N VAL A 23 10.63 -14.86 13.29
CA VAL A 23 9.78 -14.07 12.39
C VAL A 23 10.28 -12.64 12.31
N VAL A 24 10.49 -12.17 11.09
CA VAL A 24 10.91 -10.81 10.81
C VAL A 24 10.03 -10.18 9.75
N TYR A 25 9.95 -8.87 9.72
CA TYR A 25 9.21 -8.12 8.71
C TYR A 25 10.05 -6.99 8.11
N ASP A 26 9.75 -6.61 6.89
CA ASP A 26 10.41 -5.50 6.20
C ASP A 26 9.53 -4.23 6.20
N TYR A 27 10.12 -3.11 5.78
CA TYR A 27 9.42 -1.82 5.67
C TYR A 27 8.26 -1.82 4.66
N ARG A 28 8.20 -2.83 3.78
CA ARG A 28 7.10 -3.03 2.83
C ARG A 28 5.93 -3.79 3.42
N GLY A 29 6.07 -4.29 4.67
CA GLY A 29 5.05 -5.08 5.35
C GLY A 29 5.03 -6.55 4.92
N ARG A 30 6.06 -7.02 4.26
CA ARG A 30 6.26 -8.45 4.02
C ARG A 30 6.80 -9.08 5.28
N VAL A 31 6.22 -10.21 5.65
CA VAL A 31 6.61 -10.95 6.85
C VAL A 31 7.29 -12.24 6.41
N TYR A 32 8.38 -12.55 7.07
CA TYR A 32 9.21 -13.70 6.74
C TYR A 32 9.41 -14.59 7.95
N CYS A 33 9.37 -15.90 7.75
CA CYS A 33 9.88 -16.84 8.72
C CYS A 33 11.34 -17.23 8.37
N VAL A 34 12.14 -17.39 9.39
CA VAL A 34 13.54 -17.81 9.28
C VAL A 34 13.66 -19.24 9.82
N CYS A 35 14.21 -20.13 9.04
CA CYS A 35 14.51 -21.48 9.51
C CYS A 35 15.70 -21.44 10.47
N MET A 36 15.48 -21.77 11.74
CA MET A 36 16.53 -21.69 12.78
C MET A 36 17.70 -22.64 12.55
N GLU A 37 17.52 -23.73 11.77
CA GLU A 37 18.60 -24.66 11.47
C GLU A 37 19.43 -24.26 10.25
N THR A 38 18.79 -23.64 9.25
CA THR A 38 19.45 -23.33 7.97
C THR A 38 19.63 -21.85 7.70
N GLY A 39 19.07 -20.97 8.54
CA GLY A 39 19.03 -19.52 8.31
C GLY A 39 18.17 -19.09 7.11
N THR A 40 17.53 -20.05 6.42
CA THR A 40 16.76 -19.75 5.20
C THR A 40 15.55 -18.87 5.53
N LYS A 41 15.49 -17.71 4.92
CA LYS A 41 14.39 -16.74 5.04
C LYS A 41 13.34 -17.01 3.95
N ARG A 42 12.06 -17.13 4.34
CA ARG A 42 10.95 -17.36 3.42
C ARG A 42 9.80 -16.43 3.73
N GLU A 43 9.22 -15.79 2.70
CA GLU A 43 8.04 -14.94 2.87
C GLU A 43 6.83 -15.77 3.31
N MET A 44 6.13 -15.30 4.33
CA MET A 44 4.90 -15.93 4.83
C MET A 44 3.71 -15.55 3.94
N CYS A 45 2.83 -16.53 3.70
CA CYS A 45 1.68 -16.35 2.84
C CYS A 45 0.60 -15.48 3.53
N ALA A 46 -0.09 -14.66 2.74
CA ALA A 46 -1.22 -13.88 3.23
C ALA A 46 -2.40 -14.79 3.60
N GLY A 47 -2.85 -14.73 4.85
CA GLY A 47 -3.99 -15.50 5.36
C GLY A 47 -5.27 -14.67 5.55
N GLY A 48 -5.23 -13.38 5.18
CA GLY A 48 -6.36 -12.46 5.30
C GLY A 48 -6.33 -11.58 6.55
N PHE A 49 -7.38 -10.78 6.70
CA PHE A 49 -7.58 -9.87 7.83
C PHE A 49 -8.80 -10.32 8.65
N GLU A 50 -8.62 -10.45 9.95
CA GLU A 50 -9.64 -10.83 10.93
C GLU A 50 -9.99 -9.57 11.77
N LYS A 51 -11.17 -8.97 11.52
CA LYS A 51 -11.59 -7.71 12.15
C LYS A 51 -11.91 -7.86 13.64
N ASP A 52 -12.51 -9.00 14.00
CA ASP A 52 -13.05 -9.22 15.35
C ASP A 52 -12.02 -9.81 16.33
N ARG A 53 -10.77 -9.88 15.92
CA ARG A 53 -9.67 -10.37 16.77
C ARG A 53 -8.67 -9.26 17.06
N GLY A 54 -8.17 -9.26 18.31
CA GLY A 54 -7.28 -8.21 18.80
C GLY A 54 -7.99 -6.88 19.01
N LYS A 55 -7.24 -5.88 19.46
CA LYS A 55 -7.79 -4.55 19.79
C LYS A 55 -8.17 -3.73 18.55
N HIS A 56 -7.50 -3.97 17.42
CA HIS A 56 -7.67 -3.24 16.16
C HIS A 56 -7.84 -4.16 14.94
N GLY A 57 -8.03 -5.46 15.16
CA GLY A 57 -7.99 -6.49 14.14
C GLY A 57 -6.60 -7.07 13.91
N THR A 58 -6.54 -8.25 13.34
CA THR A 58 -5.29 -8.97 13.12
C THR A 58 -5.09 -9.37 11.67
N LEU A 59 -3.85 -9.31 11.21
CA LEU A 59 -3.42 -9.91 9.95
C LEU A 59 -2.99 -11.35 10.21
N ARG A 60 -3.54 -12.28 9.46
CA ARG A 60 -3.12 -13.67 9.49
C ARG A 60 -2.03 -13.93 8.47
N LYS A 61 -0.92 -14.52 8.90
CA LYS A 61 0.17 -14.98 8.04
C LYS A 61 0.35 -16.47 8.20
N LEU A 62 0.50 -17.19 7.09
CA LEU A 62 0.58 -18.64 7.06
C LEU A 62 2.01 -19.10 6.75
N CYS A 63 2.39 -20.24 7.32
CA CYS A 63 3.69 -20.85 7.06
C CYS A 63 3.80 -21.31 5.59
N PRO A 64 4.78 -20.83 4.82
CA PRO A 64 4.94 -21.21 3.42
C PRO A 64 5.27 -22.69 3.24
N ALA A 65 5.99 -23.28 4.18
CA ALA A 65 6.31 -24.70 4.11
C ALA A 65 5.05 -25.56 4.18
N ARG A 66 4.12 -25.22 5.09
CA ARG A 66 2.84 -25.92 5.20
C ARG A 66 1.90 -25.62 4.03
N GLN A 67 1.88 -24.37 3.57
CA GLN A 67 0.95 -23.92 2.52
C GLN A 67 1.31 -24.48 1.14
N TYR A 68 2.61 -24.57 0.84
CA TYR A 68 3.12 -25.00 -0.47
C TYR A 68 3.84 -26.35 -0.45
N GLY A 69 3.83 -27.07 0.67
CA GLY A 69 4.52 -28.35 0.78
C GLY A 69 6.06 -28.25 0.70
N ILE A 70 6.63 -27.08 0.98
CA ILE A 70 8.08 -26.87 0.92
C ILE A 70 8.74 -27.55 2.11
N LYS A 71 9.79 -28.34 1.88
CA LYS A 71 10.57 -28.97 2.95
C LYS A 71 11.22 -27.91 3.85
N CYS A 72 10.93 -27.97 5.15
CA CYS A 72 11.53 -27.13 6.17
C CYS A 72 12.07 -28.03 7.29
N LYS A 73 13.40 -28.04 7.50
CA LYS A 73 14.04 -28.90 8.52
C LYS A 73 13.57 -28.59 9.93
N TYR A 74 13.26 -27.33 10.21
CA TYR A 74 12.80 -26.87 11.53
C TYR A 74 11.29 -26.99 11.76
N MET A 75 10.53 -27.58 10.82
CA MET A 75 9.05 -27.53 10.82
C MET A 75 8.42 -28.15 12.07
N GLU A 76 8.93 -29.24 12.58
CA GLU A 76 8.35 -29.95 13.74
C GLU A 76 8.49 -29.17 15.03
N ARG A 77 9.61 -28.47 15.20
CA ARG A 77 9.92 -27.64 16.38
C ARG A 77 9.46 -26.18 16.25
N CYS A 78 8.96 -25.81 15.06
CA CYS A 78 8.64 -24.41 14.74
C CYS A 78 7.33 -23.98 15.40
N LYS A 79 7.39 -22.99 16.30
CA LYS A 79 6.23 -22.41 16.97
C LYS A 79 5.24 -21.76 15.99
N VAL A 80 5.73 -21.32 14.82
CA VAL A 80 4.92 -20.62 13.81
C VAL A 80 4.47 -21.50 12.64
N ARG A 81 4.61 -22.83 12.76
CA ARG A 81 4.20 -23.79 11.71
C ARG A 81 2.73 -23.70 11.29
N GLY A 82 1.86 -23.26 12.20
CA GLY A 82 0.42 -23.06 11.95
C GLY A 82 0.08 -21.71 11.34
N GLY A 83 1.09 -20.83 11.21
CA GLY A 83 0.92 -19.43 10.91
C GLY A 83 0.87 -18.58 12.18
N ILE A 84 0.81 -17.26 11.99
CA ILE A 84 0.77 -16.26 13.07
C ILE A 84 -0.35 -15.26 12.83
N ARG A 85 -0.73 -14.57 13.88
CA ARG A 85 -1.62 -13.42 13.85
C ARG A 85 -0.87 -12.21 14.35
N ILE A 86 -0.89 -11.15 13.57
CA ILE A 86 -0.20 -9.90 13.85
C ILE A 86 -1.28 -8.86 14.15
N ASP A 87 -1.31 -8.33 15.35
CA ASP A 87 -2.19 -7.20 15.66
C ASP A 87 -1.71 -5.97 14.87
N ILE A 88 -2.65 -5.22 14.29
CA ILE A 88 -2.30 -4.01 13.54
C ILE A 88 -1.60 -2.97 14.42
N SER A 89 -1.80 -3.01 15.74
CA SER A 89 -1.17 -2.10 16.69
C SER A 89 0.33 -2.32 16.87
N GLU A 90 0.88 -3.47 16.49
CA GLU A 90 2.33 -3.76 16.57
C GLU A 90 3.15 -2.72 15.78
N ASP A 91 2.74 -2.45 14.56
CA ASP A 91 3.28 -1.34 13.78
C ASP A 91 2.20 -0.79 12.85
N ARG A 92 1.46 0.23 13.31
CA ARG A 92 0.36 0.85 12.56
C ARG A 92 0.78 1.48 11.23
N ARG A 93 2.06 1.75 11.05
CA ARG A 93 2.60 2.29 9.79
C ARG A 93 2.81 1.20 8.75
N ILE A 94 3.07 -0.02 9.21
CA ILE A 94 3.38 -1.19 8.38
C ILE A 94 2.15 -2.08 8.22
N PHE A 95 1.54 -2.49 9.34
CA PHE A 95 0.41 -3.42 9.32
C PHE A 95 -0.90 -2.66 9.17
N THR A 96 -1.64 -2.99 8.12
CA THR A 96 -2.90 -2.35 7.76
C THR A 96 -3.94 -3.44 7.42
N PRO A 97 -5.26 -3.15 7.48
CA PRO A 97 -6.30 -4.13 7.16
C PRO A 97 -6.15 -4.79 5.79
N ILE A 98 -5.51 -4.10 4.86
CA ILE A 98 -5.09 -4.67 3.59
C ILE A 98 -3.61 -4.97 3.70
N ASP A 99 -3.25 -6.25 3.70
CA ASP A 99 -1.87 -6.70 3.77
C ASP A 99 -1.02 -6.07 2.67
N ARG A 100 0.03 -5.33 3.04
CA ARG A 100 0.91 -4.63 2.11
C ARG A 100 1.75 -5.56 1.23
N GLY A 101 2.00 -6.80 1.67
CA GLY A 101 2.61 -7.84 0.86
C GLY A 101 1.66 -8.45 -0.17
N SER A 102 0.37 -8.05 -0.19
CA SER A 102 -0.62 -8.64 -1.09
C SER A 102 -0.73 -7.91 -2.42
N TYR A 103 -1.05 -8.67 -3.48
CA TYR A 103 -1.39 -8.11 -4.80
C TYR A 103 -2.54 -7.09 -4.74
N LYS A 104 -3.52 -7.31 -3.82
CA LYS A 104 -4.63 -6.37 -3.61
C LYS A 104 -4.12 -5.00 -3.18
N TRP A 105 -3.16 -4.96 -2.25
CA TRP A 105 -2.57 -3.70 -1.79
C TRP A 105 -1.80 -3.00 -2.91
N GLU A 106 -0.97 -3.73 -3.64
CA GLU A 106 -0.21 -3.20 -4.77
C GLU A 106 -1.13 -2.57 -5.84
N ARG A 107 -2.22 -3.25 -6.19
CA ARG A 107 -3.22 -2.74 -7.13
C ARG A 107 -3.88 -1.45 -6.65
N ILE A 108 -4.21 -1.37 -5.37
CA ILE A 108 -4.82 -0.16 -4.78
C ILE A 108 -3.78 0.97 -4.69
N TYR A 109 -2.56 0.65 -4.29
CA TYR A 109 -1.48 1.62 -4.16
C TYR A 109 -1.10 2.27 -5.49
N ARG A 110 -1.10 1.51 -6.58
CA ARG A 110 -0.88 2.04 -7.95
C ARG A 110 -1.87 3.16 -8.33
N LYS A 111 -3.08 3.18 -7.74
CA LYS A 111 -4.05 4.25 -7.97
C LYS A 111 -3.63 5.59 -7.36
N ARG A 112 -2.67 5.60 -6.44
CA ARG A 112 -2.11 6.84 -5.88
C ARG A 112 -1.55 7.76 -6.96
N SER A 113 -0.81 7.21 -7.91
CA SER A 113 -0.25 8.00 -9.03
C SER A 113 -1.33 8.71 -9.85
N SER A 114 -2.55 8.14 -9.89
CA SER A 114 -3.67 8.81 -10.57
C SER A 114 -4.14 10.05 -9.83
N VAL A 115 -4.18 10.00 -8.49
CA VAL A 115 -4.53 11.16 -7.65
C VAL A 115 -3.45 12.24 -7.76
N GLU A 116 -2.18 11.86 -7.73
CA GLU A 116 -1.06 12.79 -7.88
C GLU A 116 -1.10 13.51 -9.24
N ARG A 117 -1.45 12.80 -10.32
CA ARG A 117 -1.65 13.40 -11.65
C ARG A 117 -2.83 14.38 -11.68
N VAL A 118 -3.93 14.08 -10.97
CA VAL A 118 -5.07 15.01 -10.86
C VAL A 118 -4.63 16.25 -10.10
N ASN A 119 -3.93 16.10 -8.97
CA ASN A 119 -3.43 17.23 -8.18
C ASN A 119 -2.48 18.12 -9.01
N SER A 120 -1.49 17.51 -9.69
CA SER A 120 -0.58 18.25 -10.59
C SER A 120 -1.35 19.05 -11.65
N ARG A 121 -2.41 18.48 -12.24
CA ARG A 121 -3.25 19.23 -13.19
C ARG A 121 -4.01 20.36 -12.56
N LEU A 122 -4.53 20.19 -11.33
CA LEU A 122 -5.19 21.26 -10.58
C LEU A 122 -4.21 22.39 -10.30
N ASP A 123 -2.99 22.09 -9.92
CA ASP A 123 -1.96 23.05 -9.60
C ASP A 123 -1.46 23.79 -10.86
N GLU A 124 -1.04 23.05 -11.88
CA GLU A 124 -0.44 23.61 -13.09
C GLU A 124 -1.47 24.21 -14.04
N SER A 125 -2.55 23.48 -14.36
CA SER A 125 -3.51 23.92 -15.40
C SER A 125 -4.61 24.84 -14.86
N PHE A 126 -4.97 24.72 -13.60
CA PHE A 126 -6.04 25.51 -12.97
C PHE A 126 -5.52 26.48 -11.90
N GLY A 127 -4.19 26.57 -11.70
CA GLY A 127 -3.55 27.55 -10.83
C GLY A 127 -3.89 27.39 -9.35
N PHE A 128 -4.03 26.16 -8.86
CA PHE A 128 -4.38 25.92 -7.46
C PHE A 128 -3.26 26.25 -6.49
N GLU A 129 -2.00 26.18 -6.90
CA GLU A 129 -0.87 26.63 -6.07
C GLU A 129 -0.83 28.16 -5.87
N LYS A 130 -1.34 28.93 -6.84
CA LYS A 130 -1.28 30.40 -6.88
C LYS A 130 -2.67 31.03 -6.70
N HIS A 131 -3.43 30.60 -5.68
CA HIS A 131 -4.77 31.13 -5.47
C HIS A 131 -4.89 31.98 -4.21
N TYR A 132 -5.81 32.97 -4.25
CA TYR A 132 -6.15 33.83 -3.12
C TYR A 132 -7.52 33.49 -2.49
N ILE A 133 -8.07 32.30 -2.80
CA ILE A 133 -9.39 31.90 -2.31
C ILE A 133 -9.29 31.48 -0.85
N ARG A 134 -10.06 32.15 0.00
CA ARG A 134 -10.20 31.83 1.41
C ARG A 134 -11.53 31.12 1.67
N GLY A 135 -11.49 30.08 2.48
CA GLY A 135 -12.64 29.34 2.96
C GLY A 135 -12.98 28.08 2.16
N ILE A 136 -13.29 27.02 2.90
CA ILE A 136 -13.51 25.67 2.39
C ILE A 136 -14.66 25.57 1.38
N LYS A 137 -15.73 26.38 1.57
CA LYS A 137 -16.89 26.37 0.67
C LYS A 137 -16.50 26.82 -0.74
N LYS A 138 -15.81 27.97 -0.84
CA LYS A 138 -15.34 28.52 -2.13
C LYS A 138 -14.33 27.58 -2.80
N MET A 139 -13.42 26.98 -2.02
CA MET A 139 -12.46 26.03 -2.53
C MET A 139 -13.13 24.77 -3.08
N ARG A 140 -14.15 24.24 -2.39
CA ARG A 140 -14.93 23.08 -2.90
C ARG A 140 -15.60 23.39 -4.24
N VAL A 141 -16.19 24.56 -4.40
CA VAL A 141 -16.80 24.94 -5.69
C VAL A 141 -15.75 25.01 -6.78
N ARG A 142 -14.60 25.67 -6.53
CA ARG A 142 -13.52 25.75 -7.52
C ARG A 142 -12.98 24.38 -7.91
N CYS A 143 -12.71 23.51 -6.93
CA CYS A 143 -12.29 22.12 -7.21
C CYS A 143 -13.34 21.37 -8.02
N GLY A 144 -14.62 21.51 -7.66
CA GLY A 144 -15.72 20.85 -8.38
C GLY A 144 -15.79 21.29 -9.85
N VAL A 145 -15.72 22.59 -10.12
CA VAL A 145 -15.73 23.13 -11.49
C VAL A 145 -14.52 22.64 -12.26
N ALA A 146 -13.31 22.70 -11.70
CA ALA A 146 -12.10 22.18 -12.37
C ALA A 146 -12.20 20.69 -12.72
N LEU A 147 -12.70 19.87 -11.80
CA LEU A 147 -12.92 18.45 -12.05
C LEU A 147 -13.99 18.21 -13.13
N CYS A 148 -15.09 18.99 -13.16
CA CYS A 148 -16.09 18.91 -14.22
C CYS A 148 -15.49 19.24 -15.59
N VAL A 149 -14.68 20.29 -15.69
CA VAL A 149 -13.97 20.62 -16.93
C VAL A 149 -13.04 19.51 -17.37
N MET A 150 -12.26 18.94 -16.46
CA MET A 150 -11.38 17.79 -16.76
C MET A 150 -12.14 16.60 -17.28
N LEU A 151 -13.30 16.28 -16.68
CA LEU A 151 -14.16 15.17 -17.14
C LEU A 151 -14.77 15.46 -18.49
N ALA A 152 -15.28 16.65 -18.72
CA ALA A 152 -15.83 17.06 -20.01
C ALA A 152 -14.80 16.94 -21.13
N MET A 153 -13.57 17.42 -20.90
CA MET A 153 -12.48 17.27 -21.85
C MET A 153 -12.11 15.80 -22.09
N ALA A 154 -12.11 14.97 -21.07
CA ALA A 154 -11.85 13.53 -21.22
C ALA A 154 -12.91 12.86 -22.08
N VAL A 155 -14.19 13.16 -21.84
CA VAL A 155 -15.32 12.64 -22.64
C VAL A 155 -15.22 13.09 -24.11
N GLY A 156 -14.89 14.37 -24.34
CA GLY A 156 -14.68 14.89 -25.69
C GLY A 156 -13.59 14.13 -26.43
N ARG A 157 -12.42 13.94 -25.81
CA ARG A 157 -11.31 13.19 -26.40
C ARG A 157 -11.61 11.73 -26.68
N ILE A 158 -12.38 11.08 -25.81
CA ILE A 158 -12.84 9.70 -26.06
C ILE A 158 -13.76 9.66 -27.29
N LYS A 159 -14.71 10.59 -27.41
CA LYS A 159 -15.61 10.69 -28.57
C LYS A 159 -14.86 10.95 -29.87
N GLU A 160 -13.82 11.77 -29.83
CA GLU A 160 -12.95 12.08 -30.95
C GLU A 160 -11.88 11.00 -31.23
N LYS A 161 -11.91 9.88 -30.50
CA LYS A 161 -10.91 8.77 -30.60
C LYS A 161 -9.46 9.22 -30.32
N GLN A 162 -9.29 10.26 -29.49
CA GLN A 162 -8.00 10.83 -29.10
C GLN A 162 -7.63 10.45 -27.65
N ALA A 163 -7.83 9.20 -27.26
CA ALA A 163 -7.59 8.72 -25.89
C ALA A 163 -6.12 8.89 -25.45
N GLU A 164 -5.17 8.85 -26.36
CA GLU A 164 -3.74 9.08 -26.10
C GLU A 164 -3.47 10.49 -25.60
N LYS A 165 -4.28 11.49 -25.99
CA LYS A 165 -4.18 12.88 -25.55
C LYS A 165 -4.78 13.17 -24.17
N MET A 166 -5.40 12.18 -23.52
CA MET A 166 -5.95 12.35 -22.17
C MET A 166 -4.87 12.60 -21.10
N ARG A 167 -3.60 12.36 -21.40
CA ARG A 167 -2.48 12.59 -20.47
C ARG A 167 -2.12 14.07 -20.33
N SER A 168 -2.48 14.92 -21.28
CA SER A 168 -2.19 16.37 -21.23
C SER A 168 -3.47 17.17 -21.40
N LEU A 169 -3.67 18.21 -20.58
CA LEU A 169 -4.75 19.19 -20.74
C LEU A 169 -4.36 20.31 -21.69
N ILE A 170 -3.07 20.59 -21.79
CA ILE A 170 -2.52 21.66 -22.63
C ILE A 170 -2.08 21.04 -23.96
N LYS A 171 -2.55 21.61 -25.09
CA LYS A 171 -1.92 21.37 -26.36
C LYS A 171 -0.49 21.89 -26.24
N SER A 172 0.51 21.03 -26.32
CA SER A 172 1.85 21.49 -26.75
C SER A 172 1.68 22.13 -28.10
N ALA A 173 1.95 23.45 -28.17
CA ALA A 173 2.02 24.19 -29.42
C ALA A 173 3.08 23.57 -30.32
#